data_d7017f19f6b11b906c57d13deea78311
#
_entry.id   d7017f19f6b11b906c57d13deea78311
#
_cell.length_a   1.000
_cell.length_b   1.000
_cell.length_c   1.000
_cell.angle_alpha   90.00
_cell.angle_beta   90.00
_cell.angle_gamma   90.00
#
_symmetry.space_group_name_H-M   'P 1'
#
loop_
_entity.id
_entity.type
_entity.pdbx_description
1 polymer ?
#
loop_
_entity_poly.entity_id
_entity_poly.type
_entity_poly.pdbx_seq_one_letter_code
_entity_poly.pdbx_strand_id
1 'polypeptide(L)'
;VKRGVPVIRPEARELLKTQLLLKKPKRVLEIGTAVGYSSIYMTGFLSEDAQITTLELSEERTAEARTNIKQLGKETQIQVICGDAAETLKELPDDTYEFAFVDAAKAQYIYYLPDVLRVLKPGGVIVSDNILQEGEVLESHFLVEKRNRTIHDRMREYLYVLTHDDRLETAILPVGDGMAISIVQE
;
A
#
# COMPACT_ATOMS: atom_id res chain seq x y z
N VAL A 1 -15.45 -14.15 -1.05
CA VAL A 1 -14.73 -13.80 -2.28
C VAL A 1 -14.79 -15.01 -3.22
N LYS A 2 -15.70 -14.98 -4.23
CA LYS A 2 -15.99 -16.15 -5.09
C LYS A 2 -15.03 -16.31 -6.30
N ARG A 3 -13.97 -15.49 -6.47
CA ARG A 3 -13.14 -15.46 -7.69
C ARG A 3 -11.63 -15.46 -7.49
N GLY A 4 -11.10 -15.90 -6.34
CA GLY A 4 -9.65 -16.02 -6.16
C GLY A 4 -8.88 -14.66 -6.25
N VAL A 5 -9.56 -13.55 -6.02
CA VAL A 5 -8.89 -12.25 -5.90
C VAL A 5 -8.09 -12.27 -4.60
N PRO A 6 -6.77 -12.04 -4.63
CA PRO A 6 -5.99 -11.94 -3.41
C PRO A 6 -6.50 -10.77 -2.57
N VAL A 7 -6.73 -11.02 -1.30
CA VAL A 7 -7.09 -9.99 -0.32
C VAL A 7 -6.08 -10.03 0.81
N ILE A 8 -5.87 -8.91 1.46
CA ILE A 8 -5.00 -8.77 2.62
C ILE A 8 -5.25 -9.91 3.64
N ARG A 9 -4.18 -10.55 4.11
CA ARG A 9 -4.26 -11.63 5.09
C ARG A 9 -4.85 -11.14 6.42
N PRO A 10 -5.57 -11.99 7.18
CA PRO A 10 -6.23 -11.56 8.42
C PRO A 10 -5.28 -10.87 9.42
N GLU A 11 -4.07 -11.38 9.59
CA GLU A 11 -3.06 -10.83 10.51
C GLU A 11 -2.58 -9.44 10.07
N ALA A 12 -2.29 -9.29 8.77
CA ALA A 12 -1.88 -8.03 8.17
C ALA A 12 -3.00 -6.98 8.26
N ARG A 13 -4.25 -7.41 8.07
CA ARG A 13 -5.44 -6.56 8.20
C ARG A 13 -5.61 -6.02 9.63
N GLU A 14 -5.41 -6.83 10.66
CA GLU A 14 -5.50 -6.36 12.06
C GLU A 14 -4.36 -5.38 12.39
N LEU A 15 -3.16 -5.58 11.83
CA LEU A 15 -2.07 -4.62 11.99
C LEU A 15 -2.39 -3.30 11.28
N LEU A 16 -2.87 -3.34 10.02
CA LEU A 16 -3.32 -2.16 9.27
C LEU A 16 -4.37 -1.37 10.07
N LYS A 17 -5.39 -2.05 10.60
CA LYS A 17 -6.41 -1.44 11.47
C LYS A 17 -5.79 -0.73 12.67
N THR A 18 -4.85 -1.38 13.36
CA THR A 18 -4.17 -0.82 14.53
C THR A 18 -3.44 0.47 14.17
N GLN A 19 -2.73 0.50 13.01
CA GLN A 19 -2.04 1.68 12.53
C GLN A 19 -3.02 2.83 12.21
N LEU A 20 -4.15 2.53 11.59
CA LEU A 20 -5.19 3.53 11.30
C LEU A 20 -5.80 4.12 12.57
N LEU A 21 -6.08 3.29 13.58
CA LEU A 21 -6.61 3.75 14.87
C LEU A 21 -5.62 4.59 15.68
N LEU A 22 -4.32 4.31 15.58
CA LEU A 22 -3.26 5.09 16.21
C LEU A 22 -3.03 6.41 15.47
N LYS A 23 -2.89 6.36 14.15
CA LYS A 23 -2.57 7.55 13.33
C LYS A 23 -3.77 8.46 13.12
N LYS A 24 -4.98 7.90 12.97
CA LYS A 24 -6.25 8.62 12.69
C LYS A 24 -6.15 9.56 11.49
N PRO A 25 -5.65 9.09 10.34
CA PRO A 25 -5.39 9.94 9.19
C PRO A 25 -6.70 10.46 8.57
N LYS A 26 -6.67 11.71 8.06
CA LYS A 26 -7.75 12.31 7.28
C LYS A 26 -7.59 12.09 5.78
N ARG A 27 -6.36 11.91 5.32
CA ARG A 27 -6.00 11.69 3.91
C ARG A 27 -5.18 10.42 3.79
N VAL A 28 -5.76 9.42 3.14
CA VAL A 28 -5.14 8.10 2.93
C VAL A 28 -4.90 7.88 1.45
N LEU A 29 -3.72 7.43 1.10
CA LEU A 29 -3.35 6.93 -0.22
C LEU A 29 -3.28 5.41 -0.17
N GLU A 30 -3.87 4.75 -1.16
CA GLU A 30 -3.70 3.31 -1.35
C GLU A 30 -3.18 3.03 -2.76
N ILE A 31 -2.19 2.16 -2.88
CA ILE A 31 -1.64 1.71 -4.15
C ILE A 31 -1.93 0.23 -4.30
N GLY A 32 -2.88 -0.11 -5.18
CA GLY A 32 -3.41 -1.46 -5.36
C GLY A 32 -4.83 -1.60 -4.82
N THR A 33 -5.82 -1.04 -5.54
CA THR A 33 -7.23 -1.12 -5.16
C THR A 33 -7.80 -2.53 -5.27
N ALA A 34 -7.37 -3.29 -6.28
CA ALA A 34 -8.00 -4.53 -6.71
C ALA A 34 -9.53 -4.36 -6.83
N VAL A 35 -10.31 -5.09 -6.02
CA VAL A 35 -11.78 -4.99 -6.02
C VAL A 35 -12.33 -4.03 -4.94
N GLY A 36 -11.46 -3.23 -4.30
CA GLY A 36 -11.82 -2.23 -3.29
C GLY A 36 -11.98 -2.78 -1.87
N TYR A 37 -11.56 -4.01 -1.60
CA TYR A 37 -11.74 -4.63 -0.29
C TYR A 37 -11.01 -3.86 0.83
N SER A 38 -9.72 -3.58 0.67
CA SER A 38 -8.89 -2.87 1.65
C SER A 38 -9.36 -1.43 1.86
N SER A 39 -9.66 -0.69 0.79
CA SER A 39 -10.21 0.67 0.87
C SER A 39 -11.51 0.69 1.68
N ILE A 40 -12.45 -0.20 1.37
CA ILE A 40 -13.73 -0.30 2.10
C ILE A 40 -13.48 -0.68 3.56
N TYR A 41 -12.60 -1.66 3.83
CA TYR A 41 -12.25 -2.06 5.19
C TYR A 41 -11.67 -0.89 6.01
N MET A 42 -10.77 -0.12 5.41
CA MET A 42 -10.16 1.05 6.07
C MET A 42 -11.19 2.09 6.50
N THR A 43 -12.27 2.33 5.74
CA THR A 43 -13.30 3.29 6.13
C THR A 43 -13.98 2.98 7.45
N GLY A 44 -13.98 1.71 7.88
CA GLY A 44 -14.55 1.31 9.18
C GLY A 44 -13.76 1.81 10.39
N PHE A 45 -12.54 2.33 10.21
CA PHE A 45 -11.63 2.76 11.28
C PHE A 45 -11.18 4.22 11.11
N LEU A 46 -11.66 4.88 10.09
CA LEU A 46 -11.43 6.30 9.81
C LEU A 46 -12.64 7.13 10.22
N SER A 47 -12.42 8.42 10.44
CA SER A 47 -13.53 9.37 10.65
C SER A 47 -14.36 9.52 9.36
N GLU A 48 -15.63 9.95 9.51
CA GLU A 48 -16.55 10.10 8.36
C GLU A 48 -16.07 11.12 7.32
N ASP A 49 -15.30 12.12 7.76
CA ASP A 49 -14.70 13.15 6.90
C ASP A 49 -13.35 12.76 6.30
N ALA A 50 -12.82 11.59 6.63
CA ALA A 50 -11.58 11.10 6.03
C ALA A 50 -11.82 10.66 4.57
N GLN A 51 -10.77 10.86 3.75
CA GLN A 51 -10.78 10.55 2.31
C GLN A 51 -9.68 9.55 1.98
N ILE A 52 -10.03 8.54 1.19
CA ILE A 52 -9.09 7.57 0.62
C ILE A 52 -8.99 7.82 -0.88
N THR A 53 -7.79 8.05 -1.38
CA THR A 53 -7.46 7.98 -2.80
C THR A 53 -6.81 6.63 -3.06
N THR A 54 -7.34 5.82 -3.96
CA THR A 54 -6.82 4.49 -4.27
C THR A 54 -6.55 4.32 -5.76
N LEU A 55 -5.41 3.71 -6.11
CA LEU A 55 -4.89 3.59 -7.46
C LEU A 55 -5.00 2.15 -7.96
N GLU A 56 -5.56 1.95 -9.15
CA GLU A 56 -5.67 0.63 -9.80
C GLU A 56 -5.33 0.71 -11.29
N LEU A 57 -4.46 -0.19 -11.75
CA LEU A 57 -4.04 -0.25 -13.14
C LEU A 57 -5.11 -0.84 -14.07
N SER A 58 -5.86 -1.83 -13.58
CA SER A 58 -6.84 -2.57 -14.37
C SER A 58 -8.19 -1.84 -14.43
N GLU A 59 -8.64 -1.52 -15.65
CA GLU A 59 -9.98 -0.95 -15.86
C GLU A 59 -11.09 -1.87 -15.34
N GLU A 60 -10.98 -3.19 -15.55
CA GLU A 60 -11.96 -4.17 -15.08
C GLU A 60 -12.05 -4.16 -13.55
N ARG A 61 -10.92 -4.20 -12.85
CA ARG A 61 -10.88 -4.15 -11.38
C ARG A 61 -11.37 -2.80 -10.86
N THR A 62 -11.02 -1.71 -11.51
CA THR A 62 -11.52 -0.36 -11.19
C THR A 62 -13.05 -0.31 -11.26
N ALA A 63 -13.65 -0.86 -12.32
CA ALA A 63 -15.11 -0.90 -12.47
C ALA A 63 -15.77 -1.75 -11.36
N GLU A 64 -15.18 -2.91 -11.03
CA GLU A 64 -15.66 -3.77 -9.94
C GLU A 64 -15.53 -3.06 -8.58
N ALA A 65 -14.36 -2.44 -8.29
CA ALA A 65 -14.14 -1.68 -7.06
C ALA A 65 -15.17 -0.54 -6.90
N ARG A 66 -15.40 0.26 -7.93
CA ARG A 66 -16.41 1.33 -7.90
C ARG A 66 -17.81 0.79 -7.63
N THR A 67 -18.15 -0.37 -8.21
CA THR A 67 -19.42 -1.04 -7.95
C THR A 67 -19.55 -1.46 -6.50
N ASN A 68 -18.54 -2.09 -5.94
CA ASN A 68 -18.52 -2.54 -4.54
C ASN A 68 -18.59 -1.36 -3.56
N ILE A 69 -17.82 -0.29 -3.82
CA ILE A 69 -17.79 0.96 -3.03
C ILE A 69 -19.20 1.59 -3.02
N LYS A 70 -19.84 1.67 -4.18
CA LYS A 70 -21.21 2.20 -4.33
C LYS A 70 -22.24 1.38 -3.58
N GLN A 71 -22.18 0.05 -3.68
CA GLN A 71 -23.11 -0.84 -2.98
C GLN A 71 -23.06 -0.67 -1.44
N LEU A 72 -21.91 -0.21 -0.92
CA LEU A 72 -21.70 0.03 0.51
C LEU A 72 -21.83 1.51 0.90
N GLY A 73 -22.21 2.40 -0.03
CA GLY A 73 -22.42 3.82 0.23
C GLY A 73 -21.15 4.56 0.64
N LYS A 74 -19.98 4.17 0.05
CA LYS A 74 -18.67 4.72 0.40
C LYS A 74 -18.06 5.64 -0.67
N GLU A 75 -18.82 6.03 -1.69
CA GLU A 75 -18.36 6.87 -2.79
C GLU A 75 -17.90 8.27 -2.36
N THR A 76 -18.41 8.77 -1.26
CA THR A 76 -18.00 10.06 -0.70
C THR A 76 -16.68 10.00 0.06
N GLN A 77 -16.27 8.81 0.50
CA GLN A 77 -15.01 8.60 1.25
C GLN A 77 -13.89 8.02 0.38
N ILE A 78 -14.21 7.29 -0.70
CA ILE A 78 -13.24 6.57 -1.52
C ILE A 78 -13.27 7.06 -2.95
N GLN A 79 -12.15 7.60 -3.42
CA GLN A 79 -11.92 7.96 -4.82
C GLN A 79 -11.01 6.92 -5.47
N VAL A 80 -11.51 6.21 -6.51
CA VAL A 80 -10.71 5.26 -7.29
C VAL A 80 -10.21 5.94 -8.56
N ILE A 81 -8.88 5.99 -8.72
CA ILE A 81 -8.21 6.48 -9.93
C ILE A 81 -7.70 5.26 -10.71
N CYS A 82 -8.14 5.14 -11.97
CA CYS A 82 -7.67 4.12 -12.89
C CYS A 82 -6.44 4.63 -13.64
N GLY A 83 -5.32 3.93 -13.54
CA GLY A 83 -4.09 4.29 -14.23
C GLY A 83 -2.86 3.59 -13.65
N ASP A 84 -1.73 3.75 -14.34
CA ASP A 84 -0.44 3.30 -13.81
C ASP A 84 -0.07 4.16 -12.59
N ALA A 85 0.15 3.52 -11.45
CA ALA A 85 0.49 4.22 -10.22
C ALA A 85 1.80 5.03 -10.36
N ALA A 86 2.77 4.54 -11.17
CA ALA A 86 4.01 5.28 -11.42
C ALA A 86 3.80 6.63 -12.14
N GLU A 87 2.73 6.77 -12.92
CA GLU A 87 2.36 8.03 -13.55
C GLU A 87 1.36 8.82 -12.71
N THR A 88 0.34 8.14 -12.18
CA THR A 88 -0.71 8.79 -11.37
C THR A 88 -0.15 9.46 -10.12
N LEU A 89 0.83 8.83 -9.46
CA LEU A 89 1.47 9.40 -8.27
C LEU A 89 2.10 10.77 -8.55
N LYS A 90 2.71 10.97 -9.72
CA LYS A 90 3.35 12.24 -10.13
C LYS A 90 2.36 13.40 -10.22
N GLU A 91 1.08 13.10 -10.49
CA GLU A 91 0.01 14.09 -10.60
C GLU A 91 -0.61 14.46 -9.25
N LEU A 92 -0.36 13.66 -8.20
CA LEU A 92 -0.86 13.92 -6.87
C LEU A 92 -0.07 15.07 -6.21
N PRO A 93 -0.75 15.94 -5.44
CA PRO A 93 -0.09 17.07 -4.79
C PRO A 93 0.85 16.63 -3.68
N ASP A 94 1.91 17.42 -3.48
CA ASP A 94 2.88 17.23 -2.39
C ASP A 94 2.21 17.39 -1.02
N ASP A 95 2.80 16.81 0.02
CA ASP A 95 2.44 16.98 1.45
C ASP A 95 0.92 16.91 1.73
N THR A 96 0.24 15.99 1.04
CA THR A 96 -1.23 15.91 1.13
C THR A 96 -1.70 14.76 2.01
N TYR A 97 -1.04 13.61 1.91
CA TYR A 97 -1.47 12.39 2.59
C TYR A 97 -0.78 12.24 3.95
N GLU A 98 -1.47 11.58 4.86
CA GLU A 98 -1.00 11.30 6.23
C GLU A 98 -0.71 9.80 6.44
N PHE A 99 -1.21 8.99 5.51
CA PHE A 99 -1.06 7.54 5.53
C PHE A 99 -1.02 7.01 4.10
N ALA A 100 -0.10 6.10 3.82
CA ALA A 100 -0.04 5.35 2.57
C ALA A 100 -0.08 3.84 2.84
N PHE A 101 -0.96 3.11 2.14
CA PHE A 101 -0.99 1.66 2.12
C PHE A 101 -0.53 1.16 0.74
N VAL A 102 0.51 0.35 0.70
CA VAL A 102 1.13 -0.16 -0.53
C VAL A 102 0.93 -1.66 -0.61
N ASP A 103 0.01 -2.10 -1.46
CA ASP A 103 -0.29 -3.52 -1.74
C ASP A 103 -0.53 -3.73 -3.25
N ALA A 104 0.51 -3.57 -4.03
CA ALA A 104 0.49 -3.62 -5.49
C ALA A 104 1.48 -4.67 -6.03
N ALA A 105 1.89 -4.53 -7.31
CA ALA A 105 2.92 -5.37 -7.91
C ALA A 105 4.28 -5.12 -7.23
N LYS A 106 4.81 -6.13 -6.54
CA LYS A 106 6.00 -6.06 -5.66
C LYS A 106 7.23 -5.46 -6.35
N ALA A 107 7.44 -5.80 -7.64
CA ALA A 107 8.54 -5.26 -8.43
C ALA A 107 8.45 -3.74 -8.67
N GLN A 108 7.36 -3.09 -8.32
CA GLN A 108 7.14 -1.66 -8.55
C GLN A 108 7.31 -0.80 -7.29
N TYR A 109 7.33 -1.39 -6.09
CA TYR A 109 7.40 -0.66 -4.83
C TYR A 109 8.56 0.33 -4.76
N ILE A 110 9.75 -0.08 -5.20
CA ILE A 110 10.94 0.79 -5.21
C ILE A 110 10.74 2.03 -6.11
N TYR A 111 10.00 1.90 -7.20
CA TYR A 111 9.72 3.01 -8.12
C TYR A 111 8.62 3.93 -7.62
N TYR A 112 7.69 3.44 -6.80
CA TYR A 112 6.65 4.25 -6.18
C TYR A 112 7.18 5.09 -5.01
N LEU A 113 8.21 4.60 -4.31
CA LEU A 113 8.68 5.18 -3.05
C LEU A 113 9.01 6.67 -3.13
N PRO A 114 9.74 7.19 -4.15
CA PRO A 114 10.06 8.62 -4.23
C PRO A 114 8.81 9.50 -4.25
N ASP A 115 7.79 9.12 -5.04
CA ASP A 115 6.55 9.87 -5.13
C ASP A 115 5.66 9.66 -3.89
N VAL A 116 5.64 8.46 -3.29
CA VAL A 116 4.95 8.22 -2.02
C VAL A 116 5.51 9.13 -0.92
N LEU A 117 6.85 9.28 -0.84
CA LEU A 117 7.50 10.19 0.11
C LEU A 117 7.15 11.66 -0.16
N ARG A 118 7.10 12.07 -1.42
CA ARG A 118 6.75 13.44 -1.82
C ARG A 118 5.33 13.82 -1.45
N VAL A 119 4.36 12.92 -1.64
CA VAL A 119 2.94 13.20 -1.38
C VAL A 119 2.55 13.03 0.10
N LEU A 120 3.39 12.37 0.89
CA LEU A 120 3.18 12.24 2.33
C LEU A 120 3.68 13.48 3.08
N LYS A 121 2.91 13.90 4.07
CA LYS A 121 3.32 14.91 5.05
C LYS A 121 4.43 14.39 5.96
N PRO A 122 5.26 15.28 6.52
CA PRO A 122 6.08 14.93 7.69
C PRO A 122 5.24 14.25 8.77
N GLY A 123 5.78 13.22 9.41
CA GLY A 123 5.06 12.34 10.32
C GLY A 123 4.08 11.37 9.65
N GLY A 124 3.97 11.37 8.31
CA GLY A 124 3.16 10.42 7.55
C GLY A 124 3.62 8.99 7.74
N VAL A 125 2.71 8.03 7.60
CA VAL A 125 3.00 6.61 7.80
C VAL A 125 2.83 5.85 6.48
N ILE A 126 3.82 5.03 6.13
CA ILE A 126 3.74 4.07 5.03
C ILE A 126 3.57 2.67 5.62
N VAL A 127 2.57 1.95 5.18
CA VAL A 127 2.40 0.51 5.46
C VAL A 127 2.50 -0.25 4.15
N SER A 128 3.50 -1.13 4.02
CA SER A 128 3.73 -1.96 2.84
C SER A 128 3.44 -3.41 3.17
N ASP A 129 2.56 -4.05 2.38
CA ASP A 129 2.17 -5.46 2.59
C ASP A 129 2.95 -6.41 1.68
N ASN A 130 3.02 -7.70 2.10
CA ASN A 130 3.65 -8.83 1.40
C ASN A 130 5.12 -8.58 1.00
N ILE A 131 5.89 -7.98 1.87
CA ILE A 131 7.29 -7.61 1.60
C ILE A 131 8.26 -8.79 1.68
N LEU A 132 7.87 -9.92 2.30
CA LEU A 132 8.75 -11.09 2.47
C LEU A 132 8.58 -12.14 1.38
N GLN A 133 7.50 -12.11 0.59
CA GLN A 133 7.26 -13.02 -0.54
C GLN A 133 7.41 -14.50 -0.14
N GLU A 134 6.63 -14.93 0.85
CA GLU A 134 6.71 -16.30 1.40
C GLU A 134 8.11 -16.69 1.88
N GLY A 135 8.94 -15.70 2.22
CA GLY A 135 10.32 -15.88 2.67
C GLY A 135 11.38 -15.80 1.58
N GLU A 136 11.02 -15.78 0.29
CA GLU A 136 12.00 -15.70 -0.81
C GLU A 136 12.96 -14.51 -0.70
N VAL A 137 12.49 -13.36 -0.19
CA VAL A 137 13.31 -12.15 -0.01
C VAL A 137 14.50 -12.38 0.94
N LEU A 138 14.37 -13.31 1.89
CA LEU A 138 15.42 -13.65 2.85
C LEU A 138 16.46 -14.63 2.28
N GLU A 139 16.14 -15.30 1.17
CA GLU A 139 17.04 -16.26 0.55
C GLU A 139 18.16 -15.60 -0.25
N SER A 140 19.18 -16.36 -0.55
CA SER A 140 20.21 -15.93 -1.50
C SER A 140 19.64 -15.83 -2.90
N HIS A 141 19.98 -14.77 -3.64
CA HIS A 141 19.61 -14.59 -5.05
C HIS A 141 19.79 -15.86 -5.93
N PHE A 142 20.80 -16.67 -5.63
CA PHE A 142 21.10 -17.89 -6.37
C PHE A 142 20.10 -19.02 -6.11
N LEU A 143 19.41 -19.02 -4.96
CA LEU A 143 18.39 -20.02 -4.59
C LEU A 143 17.00 -19.66 -5.13
N VAL A 144 16.78 -18.39 -5.44
CA VAL A 144 15.51 -17.90 -5.98
C VAL A 144 15.33 -18.35 -7.42
N GLU A 145 14.13 -18.82 -7.78
CA GLU A 145 13.77 -19.18 -9.15
C GLU A 145 14.05 -18.02 -10.11
N LYS A 146 14.63 -18.32 -11.28
CA LYS A 146 15.05 -17.30 -12.26
C LYS A 146 13.93 -16.30 -12.62
N ARG A 147 12.68 -16.77 -12.68
CA ARG A 147 11.50 -15.90 -12.97
C ARG A 147 11.21 -14.87 -11.87
N ASN A 148 11.56 -15.19 -10.61
CA ASN A 148 11.29 -14.34 -9.45
C ASN A 148 12.46 -13.41 -9.09
N ARG A 149 13.66 -13.59 -9.67
CA ARG A 149 14.87 -12.85 -9.31
C ARG A 149 14.72 -11.33 -9.41
N THR A 150 14.07 -10.83 -10.45
CA THR A 150 13.85 -9.39 -10.60
C THR A 150 12.97 -8.84 -9.47
N ILE A 151 11.93 -9.56 -9.07
CA ILE A 151 11.06 -9.16 -7.96
C ILE A 151 11.83 -9.21 -6.65
N HIS A 152 12.56 -10.30 -6.41
CA HIS A 152 13.44 -10.50 -5.26
C HIS A 152 14.44 -9.34 -5.11
N ASP A 153 15.20 -9.01 -6.16
CA ASP A 153 16.23 -7.97 -6.11
C ASP A 153 15.63 -6.58 -5.84
N ARG A 154 14.53 -6.25 -6.52
CA ARG A 154 13.83 -4.97 -6.32
C ARG A 154 13.20 -4.84 -4.94
N MET A 155 12.67 -5.95 -4.39
CA MET A 155 12.10 -5.93 -3.04
C MET A 155 13.21 -5.78 -1.99
N ARG A 156 14.36 -6.43 -2.17
CA ARG A 156 15.52 -6.22 -1.29
C ARG A 156 16.03 -4.78 -1.36
N GLU A 157 16.10 -4.20 -2.54
CA GLU A 157 16.43 -2.78 -2.73
C GLU A 157 15.42 -1.87 -2.01
N TYR A 158 14.13 -2.15 -2.17
CA TYR A 158 13.07 -1.41 -1.47
C TYR A 158 13.23 -1.47 0.06
N LEU A 159 13.41 -2.67 0.62
CA LEU A 159 13.63 -2.85 2.06
C LEU A 159 14.92 -2.18 2.53
N TYR A 160 15.98 -2.22 1.72
CA TYR A 160 17.24 -1.53 2.04
C TYR A 160 17.02 -0.02 2.12
N VAL A 161 16.34 0.58 1.13
CA VAL A 161 16.03 2.02 1.14
C VAL A 161 15.15 2.37 2.34
N LEU A 162 14.06 1.62 2.61
CA LEU A 162 13.20 1.88 3.75
C LEU A 162 13.94 1.91 5.10
N THR A 163 15.00 1.12 5.23
CA THR A 163 15.76 0.97 6.51
C THR A 163 17.03 1.82 6.57
N HIS A 164 17.43 2.51 5.48
CA HIS A 164 18.67 3.29 5.41
C HIS A 164 18.47 4.73 4.91
N ASP A 165 17.24 5.11 4.54
CA ASP A 165 16.94 6.51 4.20
C ASP A 165 16.71 7.29 5.49
N ASP A 166 17.54 8.33 5.72
CA ASP A 166 17.50 9.17 6.93
C ASP A 166 16.14 9.88 7.14
N ARG A 167 15.30 9.92 6.10
CA ARG A 167 13.94 10.46 6.19
C ARG A 167 12.93 9.49 6.78
N LEU A 168 13.30 8.24 7.04
CA LEU A 168 12.40 7.17 7.45
C LEU A 168 12.83 6.50 8.74
N GLU A 169 11.88 6.28 9.64
CA GLU A 169 11.99 5.31 10.72
C GLU A 169 11.15 4.09 10.37
N THR A 170 11.81 2.94 10.18
CA THR A 170 11.17 1.75 9.63
C THR A 170 11.27 0.54 10.55
N ALA A 171 10.13 -0.13 10.77
CA ALA A 171 10.05 -1.45 11.37
C ALA A 171 9.57 -2.48 10.34
N ILE A 172 10.28 -3.60 10.22
CA ILE A 172 9.89 -4.76 9.43
C ILE A 172 9.32 -5.83 10.37
N LEU A 173 8.10 -6.28 10.09
CA LEU A 173 7.35 -7.20 10.93
C LEU A 173 6.99 -8.47 10.15
N PRO A 174 7.25 -9.66 10.70
CA PRO A 174 6.88 -10.94 10.08
C PRO A 174 5.39 -11.27 10.32
N VAL A 175 4.51 -10.34 9.93
CA VAL A 175 3.05 -10.47 10.05
C VAL A 175 2.48 -10.74 8.66
N GLY A 176 1.63 -11.76 8.53
CA GLY A 176 1.12 -12.20 7.22
C GLY A 176 2.25 -12.70 6.32
N ASP A 177 2.47 -12.02 5.20
CA ASP A 177 3.61 -12.25 4.31
C ASP A 177 4.69 -11.14 4.43
N GLY A 178 4.83 -10.64 5.66
CA GLY A 178 5.71 -9.53 6.00
C GLY A 178 5.10 -8.17 5.72
N MET A 179 5.19 -7.29 6.72
CA MET A 179 4.78 -5.89 6.60
C MET A 179 5.93 -4.97 7.00
N ALA A 180 6.11 -3.87 6.26
CA ALA A 180 6.94 -2.76 6.69
C ALA A 180 6.05 -1.60 7.14
N ILE A 181 6.43 -0.97 8.25
CA ILE A 181 5.83 0.27 8.72
C ILE A 181 6.95 1.29 8.77
N SER A 182 6.80 2.37 8.00
CA SER A 182 7.76 3.47 7.96
C SER A 182 7.10 4.78 8.31
N ILE A 183 7.77 5.59 9.13
CA ILE A 183 7.31 6.94 9.49
C ILE A 183 8.22 7.95 8.80
N VAL A 184 7.64 8.89 8.06
CA VAL A 184 8.38 10.00 7.44
C VAL A 184 8.81 10.96 8.55
N GLN A 185 10.12 11.21 8.66
CA GLN A 185 10.66 12.16 9.64
C GLN A 185 10.28 13.61 9.32
N GLU A 186 10.34 14.47 10.33
CA GLU A 186 10.08 15.92 10.20
C GLU A 186 11.23 16.65 9.49
#